data_71fd0eac1c01c0770095b1fb68f8249c
#
_entry.id   71fd0eac1c01c0770095b1fb68f8249c
#
_cell.length_a   1.000
_cell.length_b   1.000
_cell.length_c   1.000
_cell.angle_alpha   90.00
_cell.angle_beta   90.00
_cell.angle_gamma   90.00
#
_symmetry.space_group_name_H-M   'P 1'
#
loop_
_entity.id
_entity.type
_entity.pdbx_description
1 polymer ?
#
loop_
_entity_poly.entity_id
_entity_poly.type
_entity_poly.pdbx_seq_one_letter_code
_entity_poly.pdbx_strand_id
1 'polypeptide(L)'
;MQALIFSDSHRDFSCLYDTIVKYPNIDLIIHAGDVQRDVDDIMSVFPRIPCACVLGNNDYSVWNVPYDRIFEFGGKKIFLTHGHNYTVKISPDRVKAKAKSVGADICIFGHTHKRYFDEGEILTINPGAAYKGYALLTTENGKASVEFKDLE
;
A
#
# COMPACT_ATOMS: atom_id res chain seq x y z
N MET A 1 0.60 1.73 16.21
CA MET A 1 0.69 2.58 15.02
C MET A 1 -0.32 2.12 13.99
N GLN A 2 -0.87 3.05 13.22
CA GLN A 2 -1.85 2.74 12.18
C GLN A 2 -1.45 3.32 10.83
N ALA A 3 -1.65 2.56 9.76
CA ALA A 3 -1.39 2.98 8.39
C ALA A 3 -2.62 2.74 7.51
N LEU A 4 -2.92 3.71 6.64
CA LEU A 4 -3.88 3.54 5.56
C LEU A 4 -3.15 3.01 4.33
N ILE A 5 -3.68 1.94 3.73
CA ILE A 5 -3.10 1.32 2.53
C ILE A 5 -4.04 1.51 1.36
N PHE A 6 -3.53 2.16 0.32
CA PHE A 6 -4.23 2.39 -0.94
C PHE A 6 -3.44 1.81 -2.12
N SER A 7 -4.13 1.55 -3.20
CA SER A 7 -3.52 1.19 -4.49
C SER A 7 -4.47 1.54 -5.63
N ASP A 8 -3.91 1.74 -6.82
CA ASP A 8 -4.70 1.85 -8.05
C ASP A 8 -5.80 2.93 -7.94
N SER A 9 -5.42 4.12 -7.52
CA SER A 9 -6.33 5.26 -7.36
C SER A 9 -6.74 5.88 -8.71
N HIS A 10 -5.93 5.73 -9.75
CA HIS A 10 -6.26 6.12 -11.14
C HIS A 10 -6.82 7.53 -11.28
N ARG A 11 -6.18 8.51 -10.61
CA ARG A 11 -6.54 9.94 -10.61
C ARG A 11 -7.84 10.27 -9.87
N ASP A 12 -8.34 9.35 -9.06
CA ASP A 12 -9.47 9.63 -8.17
C ASP A 12 -8.96 10.08 -6.80
N PHE A 13 -8.41 11.31 -6.76
CA PHE A 13 -7.91 11.89 -5.52
C PHE A 13 -9.00 12.08 -4.47
N SER A 14 -10.25 12.31 -4.87
CA SER A 14 -11.34 12.56 -3.93
C SER A 14 -11.56 11.38 -2.98
N CYS A 15 -11.48 10.16 -3.48
CA CYS A 15 -11.64 8.97 -2.63
C CYS A 15 -10.53 8.85 -1.58
N LEU A 16 -9.31 9.25 -1.92
CA LEU A 16 -8.18 9.29 -0.99
C LEU A 16 -8.38 10.38 0.06
N TYR A 17 -8.71 11.59 -0.37
CA TYR A 17 -8.96 12.72 0.52
C TYR A 17 -10.07 12.41 1.53
N ASP A 18 -11.23 11.96 1.06
CA ASP A 18 -12.39 11.66 1.90
C ASP A 18 -12.11 10.57 2.91
N THR A 19 -11.22 9.64 2.58
CA THR A 19 -10.78 8.61 3.52
C THR A 19 -9.80 9.17 4.54
N ILE A 20 -8.76 9.88 4.10
CA ILE A 20 -7.69 10.35 5.00
C ILE A 20 -8.23 11.30 6.08
N VAL A 21 -9.18 12.18 5.74
CA VAL A 21 -9.77 13.11 6.72
C VAL A 21 -10.51 12.42 7.86
N LYS A 22 -10.93 11.16 7.68
CA LYS A 22 -11.57 10.36 8.73
C LYS A 22 -10.57 9.83 9.76
N TYR A 23 -9.28 9.88 9.46
CA TYR A 23 -8.21 9.33 10.30
C TYR A 23 -7.21 10.43 10.70
N PRO A 24 -7.59 11.40 11.52
CA PRO A 24 -6.74 12.56 11.82
C PRO A 24 -5.43 12.21 12.55
N ASN A 25 -5.34 11.02 13.14
CA ASN A 25 -4.18 10.56 13.88
C ASN A 25 -3.47 9.39 13.19
N ILE A 26 -3.66 9.22 11.89
CA ILE A 26 -2.96 8.17 11.14
C ILE A 26 -1.45 8.41 11.13
N ASP A 27 -0.67 7.37 11.33
CA ASP A 27 0.79 7.46 11.41
C ASP A 27 1.47 7.42 10.04
N LEU A 28 0.84 6.75 9.05
CA LEU A 28 1.45 6.55 7.74
C LEU A 28 0.38 6.33 6.69
N ILE A 29 0.62 6.86 5.49
CA ILE A 29 -0.11 6.50 4.28
C ILE A 29 0.80 5.64 3.42
N ILE A 30 0.30 4.50 2.96
CA ILE A 30 1.01 3.59 2.05
C ILE A 30 0.24 3.54 0.74
N HIS A 31 0.92 3.79 -0.38
CA HIS A 31 0.31 3.72 -1.72
C HIS A 31 1.10 2.74 -2.60
N ALA A 32 0.46 1.66 -3.00
CA ALA A 32 1.08 0.57 -3.75
C ALA A 32 1.09 0.80 -5.28
N GLY A 33 1.08 2.05 -5.73
CA GLY A 33 1.24 2.42 -7.14
C GLY A 33 -0.04 2.69 -7.90
N ASP A 34 0.11 3.28 -9.09
CA ASP A 34 -0.91 3.78 -10.00
C ASP A 34 -1.92 4.72 -9.32
N VAL A 35 -1.84 6.01 -9.39
CA VAL A 35 -0.94 6.87 -10.18
C VAL A 35 -0.17 7.82 -9.26
N GLN A 36 1.10 8.08 -9.54
CA GLN A 36 1.99 8.91 -8.68
C GLN A 36 1.44 10.31 -8.43
N ARG A 37 0.75 10.91 -9.38
CA ARG A 37 0.14 12.24 -9.20
C ARG A 37 -0.80 12.29 -8.00
N ASP A 38 -1.54 11.22 -7.74
CA ASP A 38 -2.44 11.15 -6.59
C ASP A 38 -1.66 11.19 -5.28
N VAL A 39 -0.48 10.57 -5.25
CA VAL A 39 0.43 10.61 -4.10
C VAL A 39 1.00 12.01 -3.91
N ASP A 40 1.39 12.68 -4.98
CA ASP A 40 1.89 14.06 -4.93
C ASP A 40 0.83 15.01 -4.36
N ASP A 41 -0.43 14.81 -4.76
CA ASP A 41 -1.57 15.58 -4.23
C ASP A 41 -1.81 15.28 -2.75
N ILE A 42 -1.71 14.01 -2.31
CA ILE A 42 -1.76 13.63 -0.89
C ILE A 42 -0.68 14.37 -0.10
N MET A 43 0.55 14.34 -0.57
CA MET A 43 1.68 14.95 0.14
C MET A 43 1.53 16.47 0.21
N SER A 44 0.94 17.09 -0.79
CA SER A 44 0.65 18.53 -0.82
C SER A 44 -0.45 18.93 0.18
N VAL A 45 -1.50 18.13 0.26
CA VAL A 45 -2.68 18.43 1.11
C VAL A 45 -2.45 18.01 2.56
N PHE A 46 -1.73 16.92 2.77
CA PHE A 46 -1.44 16.35 4.10
C PHE A 46 0.06 16.30 4.39
N PRO A 47 0.76 17.44 4.40
CA PRO A 47 2.22 17.46 4.47
C PRO A 47 2.81 16.93 5.79
N ARG A 48 1.98 16.77 6.82
CA ARG A 48 2.41 16.25 8.12
C ARG A 48 2.31 14.73 8.23
N ILE A 49 1.63 14.08 7.29
CA ILE A 49 1.46 12.62 7.31
C ILE A 49 2.54 12.00 6.42
N PRO A 50 3.43 11.16 6.96
CA PRO A 50 4.39 10.43 6.12
C PRO A 50 3.68 9.56 5.08
N CYS A 51 4.26 9.47 3.88
CA CYS A 51 3.73 8.66 2.81
C CYS A 51 4.83 7.76 2.23
N ALA A 52 4.60 6.45 2.21
CA ALA A 52 5.43 5.47 1.52
C ALA A 52 4.73 5.05 0.24
N CYS A 53 5.41 5.18 -0.90
CA CYS A 53 4.82 4.85 -2.20
C CYS A 53 5.82 4.16 -3.12
N VAL A 54 5.29 3.50 -4.13
CA VAL A 54 6.05 2.88 -5.23
C VAL A 54 5.40 3.23 -6.57
N LEU A 55 6.15 3.03 -7.65
CA LEU A 55 5.63 3.20 -9.00
C LEU A 55 4.80 2.00 -9.45
N GLY A 56 3.67 2.26 -10.09
CA GLY A 56 2.89 1.27 -10.81
C GLY A 56 3.25 1.23 -12.30
N ASN A 57 2.59 0.36 -13.04
CA ASN A 57 2.81 0.20 -14.48
C ASN A 57 2.31 1.37 -15.32
N ASN A 58 1.48 2.26 -14.76
CA ASN A 58 1.00 3.48 -15.42
C ASN A 58 1.74 4.75 -14.97
N ASP A 59 2.81 4.63 -14.21
CA ASP A 59 3.60 5.75 -13.70
C ASP A 59 4.82 6.00 -14.61
N TYR A 60 4.60 6.70 -15.72
CA TYR A 60 5.65 7.03 -16.68
C TYR A 60 6.37 8.32 -16.29
N SER A 61 7.66 8.38 -16.59
CA SER A 61 8.49 9.59 -16.44
C SER A 61 8.52 10.14 -15.01
N VAL A 62 8.37 9.29 -14.01
CA VAL A 62 8.49 9.67 -12.60
C VAL A 62 9.90 9.36 -12.12
N TRP A 63 10.55 10.34 -11.47
CA TRP A 63 11.90 10.21 -10.94
C TRP A 63 11.86 10.13 -9.41
N ASN A 64 12.87 9.48 -8.83
CA ASN A 64 13.07 9.39 -7.38
C ASN A 64 12.03 8.56 -6.61
N VAL A 65 11.19 7.77 -7.29
CA VAL A 65 10.27 6.82 -6.65
C VAL A 65 10.62 5.42 -7.14
N PRO A 66 10.88 4.46 -6.25
CA PRO A 66 11.24 3.10 -6.65
C PRO A 66 10.02 2.29 -7.07
N TYR A 67 10.27 1.17 -7.78
CA TYR A 67 9.26 0.14 -8.03
C TYR A 67 9.02 -0.75 -6.81
N ASP A 68 10.07 -0.99 -6.02
CA ASP A 68 10.02 -1.76 -4.78
C ASP A 68 10.56 -0.92 -3.64
N ARG A 69 9.93 -1.02 -2.48
CA ARG A 69 10.38 -0.30 -1.28
C ARG A 69 10.38 -1.24 -0.08
N ILE A 70 11.43 -1.15 0.73
CA ILE A 70 11.54 -1.87 1.98
C ILE A 70 11.68 -0.85 3.10
N PHE A 71 10.84 -0.94 4.13
CA PHE A 71 10.88 -0.03 5.26
C PHE A 71 10.32 -0.69 6.52
N GLU A 72 10.54 -0.06 7.66
CA GLU A 72 10.00 -0.52 8.94
C GLU A 72 8.82 0.34 9.38
N PHE A 73 7.82 -0.31 9.94
CA PHE A 73 6.64 0.33 10.50
C PHE A 73 6.12 -0.46 11.70
N GLY A 74 6.05 0.22 12.87
CA GLY A 74 5.54 -0.42 14.08
C GLY A 74 6.29 -1.68 14.51
N GLY A 75 7.59 -1.75 14.24
CA GLY A 75 8.43 -2.92 14.53
C GLY A 75 8.34 -4.04 13.50
N LYS A 76 7.63 -3.83 12.39
CA LYS A 76 7.50 -4.79 11.30
C LYS A 76 8.24 -4.29 10.05
N LYS A 77 8.93 -5.21 9.37
CA LYS A 77 9.57 -4.95 8.08
C LYS A 77 8.58 -5.17 6.96
N ILE A 78 8.35 -4.13 6.17
CA ILE A 78 7.38 -4.15 5.06
C ILE A 78 8.12 -4.17 3.72
N PHE A 79 7.70 -5.07 2.83
CA PHE A 79 8.02 -5.04 1.42
C PHE A 79 6.80 -4.52 0.66
N LEU A 80 6.98 -3.39 -0.02
CA LEU A 80 5.95 -2.70 -0.79
C LEU A 80 6.31 -2.70 -2.27
N THR A 81 5.39 -3.12 -3.12
CA THR A 81 5.54 -3.09 -4.58
C THR A 81 4.17 -2.94 -5.23
N HIS A 82 4.11 -2.44 -6.46
CA HIS A 82 2.85 -2.47 -7.21
C HIS A 82 2.49 -3.91 -7.61
N GLY A 83 3.46 -4.70 -8.01
CA GLY A 83 3.31 -6.12 -8.30
C GLY A 83 3.34 -6.48 -9.80
N HIS A 84 3.29 -5.51 -10.71
CA HIS A 84 3.32 -5.78 -12.16
C HIS A 84 4.59 -6.51 -12.61
N ASN A 85 5.71 -6.32 -11.90
CA ASN A 85 6.97 -7.02 -12.17
C ASN A 85 7.03 -8.43 -11.57
N TYR A 86 6.02 -8.83 -10.82
CA TYR A 86 5.94 -10.13 -10.13
C TYR A 86 4.77 -10.99 -10.59
N THR A 87 4.19 -10.68 -11.72
CA THR A 87 3.08 -11.44 -12.33
C THR A 87 1.91 -11.73 -11.39
N VAL A 88 1.56 -10.75 -10.54
CA VAL A 88 0.53 -10.92 -9.49
C VAL A 88 -0.87 -11.17 -10.04
N LYS A 89 -1.14 -10.81 -11.30
CA LYS A 89 -2.42 -11.14 -11.96
C LYS A 89 -2.59 -12.64 -12.21
N ILE A 90 -1.48 -13.40 -12.24
CA ILE A 90 -1.49 -14.85 -12.38
C ILE A 90 -1.52 -15.50 -11.00
N SER A 91 -0.61 -15.09 -10.11
CA SER A 91 -0.47 -15.67 -8.78
C SER A 91 0.32 -14.72 -7.88
N PRO A 92 0.06 -14.69 -6.54
CA PRO A 92 0.87 -13.93 -5.58
C PRO A 92 2.21 -14.62 -5.22
N ASP A 93 2.52 -15.79 -5.77
CA ASP A 93 3.65 -16.59 -5.33
C ASP A 93 5.00 -15.89 -5.49
N ARG A 94 5.22 -15.20 -6.61
CA ARG A 94 6.50 -14.52 -6.87
C ARG A 94 6.72 -13.31 -5.97
N VAL A 95 5.68 -12.52 -5.71
CA VAL A 95 5.77 -11.35 -4.82
C VAL A 95 5.99 -11.80 -3.38
N LYS A 96 5.36 -12.87 -2.95
CA LYS A 96 5.58 -13.47 -1.62
C LYS A 96 7.01 -13.99 -1.48
N ALA A 97 7.52 -14.70 -2.50
CA ALA A 97 8.89 -15.21 -2.50
C ALA A 97 9.92 -14.07 -2.41
N LYS A 98 9.67 -12.97 -3.12
CA LYS A 98 10.53 -11.78 -3.03
C LYS A 98 10.49 -11.16 -1.64
N ALA A 99 9.32 -10.97 -1.07
CA ALA A 99 9.16 -10.44 0.28
C ALA A 99 9.90 -11.32 1.31
N LYS A 100 9.76 -12.62 1.20
CA LYS A 100 10.48 -13.58 2.05
C LYS A 100 12.00 -13.46 1.88
N SER A 101 12.49 -13.34 0.65
CA SER A 101 13.92 -13.23 0.37
C SER A 101 14.59 -11.99 0.99
N VAL A 102 13.84 -10.92 1.19
CA VAL A 102 14.36 -9.69 1.82
C VAL A 102 14.07 -9.63 3.32
N GLY A 103 13.52 -10.70 3.90
CA GLY A 103 13.22 -10.80 5.33
C GLY A 103 12.05 -9.97 5.79
N ALA A 104 11.08 -9.68 4.91
CA ALA A 104 9.91 -8.90 5.27
C ALA A 104 8.94 -9.70 6.14
N ASP A 105 8.29 -9.01 7.07
CA ASP A 105 7.20 -9.53 7.88
C ASP A 105 5.84 -9.36 7.17
N ILE A 106 5.73 -8.30 6.37
CA ILE A 106 4.51 -7.90 5.67
C ILE A 106 4.85 -7.62 4.21
N CYS A 107 4.03 -8.15 3.30
CA CYS A 107 4.09 -7.88 1.87
C CYS A 107 2.84 -7.12 1.46
N ILE A 108 3.00 -5.96 0.82
CA ILE A 108 1.91 -5.15 0.32
C ILE A 108 2.07 -4.97 -1.19
N PHE A 109 1.02 -5.26 -1.95
CA PHE A 109 1.00 -5.07 -3.40
C PHE A 109 -0.37 -4.62 -3.90
N GLY A 110 -0.47 -4.23 -5.15
CA GLY A 110 -1.69 -3.79 -5.80
C GLY A 110 -1.89 -4.45 -7.16
N HIS A 111 -2.10 -3.64 -8.20
CA HIS A 111 -2.18 -4.02 -9.61
C HIS A 111 -3.41 -4.84 -10.02
N THR A 112 -3.84 -5.83 -9.23
CA THR A 112 -4.97 -6.71 -9.58
C THR A 112 -6.33 -6.03 -9.44
N HIS A 113 -6.41 -4.91 -8.75
CA HIS A 113 -7.63 -4.22 -8.35
C HIS A 113 -8.55 -5.04 -7.45
N LYS A 114 -8.06 -6.17 -6.94
CA LYS A 114 -8.82 -7.09 -6.08
C LYS A 114 -8.15 -7.22 -4.72
N ARG A 115 -8.95 -7.22 -3.67
CA ARG A 115 -8.46 -7.47 -2.32
C ARG A 115 -7.85 -8.86 -2.23
N TYR A 116 -6.73 -8.94 -1.51
CA TYR A 116 -6.08 -10.20 -1.18
C TYR A 116 -5.54 -10.12 0.25
N PHE A 117 -5.69 -11.22 0.98
CA PHE A 117 -5.22 -11.33 2.35
C PHE A 117 -4.76 -12.76 2.63
N ASP A 118 -3.58 -12.90 3.17
CA ASP A 118 -3.02 -14.18 3.59
C ASP A 118 -2.16 -13.98 4.83
N GLU A 119 -2.44 -14.72 5.89
CA GLU A 119 -1.69 -14.73 7.16
C GLU A 119 -0.68 -15.89 7.24
N GLY A 120 -0.26 -16.50 6.14
CA GLY A 120 0.69 -17.61 6.11
C GLY A 120 2.07 -17.24 6.67
N GLU A 121 3.15 -17.62 5.99
CA GLU A 121 4.52 -17.29 6.43
C GLU A 121 4.78 -15.79 6.47
N ILE A 122 4.14 -15.03 5.56
CA ILE A 122 4.22 -13.57 5.48
C ILE A 122 2.81 -13.03 5.40
N LEU A 123 2.50 -12.04 6.24
CA LEU A 123 1.25 -11.30 6.12
C LEU A 123 1.23 -10.57 4.78
N THR A 124 0.37 -10.99 3.86
CA THR A 124 0.31 -10.47 2.49
C THR A 124 -1.02 -9.76 2.26
N ILE A 125 -0.94 -8.52 1.76
CA ILE A 125 -2.08 -7.61 1.67
C ILE A 125 -2.12 -6.98 0.29
N ASN A 126 -3.31 -7.00 -0.35
CA ASN A 126 -3.66 -6.12 -1.45
C ASN A 126 -4.94 -5.39 -1.06
N PRO A 127 -4.94 -4.05 -0.97
CA PRO A 127 -6.12 -3.30 -0.54
C PRO A 127 -7.23 -3.27 -1.58
N GLY A 128 -6.97 -3.70 -2.82
CA GLY A 128 -7.85 -3.49 -3.96
C GLY A 128 -7.74 -2.07 -4.51
N ALA A 129 -8.56 -1.74 -5.48
CA ALA A 129 -8.57 -0.40 -6.08
C ALA A 129 -9.14 0.64 -5.11
N ALA A 130 -8.48 1.78 -5.01
CA ALA A 130 -8.81 2.82 -4.02
C ALA A 130 -10.22 3.40 -4.18
N TYR A 131 -10.78 3.39 -5.38
CA TYR A 131 -12.16 3.84 -5.61
C TYR A 131 -13.22 2.88 -5.06
N LYS A 132 -12.84 1.69 -4.63
CA LYS A 132 -13.74 0.71 -3.97
C LYS A 132 -13.52 0.65 -2.47
N GLY A 133 -12.30 0.87 -2.01
CA GLY A 133 -11.99 0.77 -0.60
C GLY A 133 -10.49 0.83 -0.32
N TYR A 134 -10.14 0.49 0.90
CA TYR A 134 -8.77 0.57 1.41
C TYR A 134 -8.55 -0.48 2.50
N ALA A 135 -7.32 -0.60 2.96
CA ALA A 135 -6.99 -1.41 4.12
C ALA A 135 -6.43 -0.52 5.24
N LEU A 136 -6.77 -0.86 6.48
CA LEU A 136 -6.20 -0.26 7.68
C LEU A 136 -5.29 -1.30 8.35
N LEU A 137 -4.00 -1.00 8.38
CA LEU A 137 -2.99 -1.80 9.06
C LEU A 137 -2.77 -1.24 10.46
N THR A 138 -2.89 -2.09 11.48
CA THR A 138 -2.59 -1.73 12.85
C THR A 138 -1.46 -2.60 13.37
N THR A 139 -0.42 -1.96 13.94
CA THR A 139 0.67 -2.64 14.63
C THR A 139 0.63 -2.27 16.11
N GLU A 140 0.58 -3.27 16.99
CA GLU A 140 0.53 -3.11 18.43
C GLU A 140 1.15 -4.31 19.14
N ASN A 141 2.03 -4.07 20.10
CA ASN A 141 2.69 -5.11 20.91
C ASN A 141 3.37 -6.21 20.06
N GLY A 142 4.02 -5.82 18.95
CA GLY A 142 4.70 -6.75 18.06
C GLY A 142 3.77 -7.54 17.13
N LYS A 143 2.49 -7.23 17.13
CA LYS A 143 1.49 -7.88 16.27
C LYS A 143 0.96 -6.93 15.21
N ALA A 144 0.64 -7.46 14.04
CA ALA A 144 0.02 -6.72 12.95
C ALA A 144 -1.36 -7.30 12.65
N SER A 145 -2.34 -6.41 12.44
CA SER A 145 -3.69 -6.78 12.03
C SER A 145 -4.15 -5.88 10.88
N VAL A 146 -5.04 -6.39 10.04
CA VAL A 146 -5.54 -5.70 8.86
C VAL A 146 -7.05 -5.73 8.84
N GLU A 147 -7.65 -4.59 8.54
CA GLU A 147 -9.08 -4.46 8.34
C GLU A 147 -9.33 -3.83 6.96
N PHE A 148 -10.09 -4.52 6.12
CA PHE A 148 -10.54 -3.98 4.83
C PHE A 148 -11.81 -3.16 5.03
N LYS A 149 -11.84 -1.98 4.41
CA LYS A 149 -12.96 -1.06 4.49
C LYS A 149 -13.45 -0.68 3.10
N ASP A 150 -14.74 -0.66 2.91
CA ASP A 150 -15.35 -0.14 1.69
C ASP A 150 -15.46 1.39 1.79
N LEU A 151 -15.47 2.07 0.64
CA LEU A 151 -15.85 3.47 0.58
C LEU A 151 -17.34 3.60 0.87
N GLU A 152 -17.68 4.62 1.65
CA GLU A 152 -19.07 4.97 1.92
C GLU A 152 -19.65 5.83 0.82
#